data_86187b98c1a611f36b7e307f6a67f0df
#
_entry.id   86187b98c1a611f36b7e307f6a67f0df
#
_cell.length_a   1.000
_cell.length_b   1.000
_cell.length_c   1.000
_cell.angle_alpha   90.00
_cell.angle_beta   90.00
_cell.angle_gamma   90.00
#
_symmetry.space_group_name_H-M   'P 1'
#
loop_
_entity.id
_entity.type
_entity.pdbx_description
1 polymer ?
#
loop_
_entity_poly.entity_id
_entity_poly.type
_entity_poly.pdbx_seq_one_letter_code
_entity_poly.pdbx_strand_id
1 'polypeptide(L)'
;MDVFLHPGEYAFGEERNRIRTLLGSCVAITFWHPGLRIGAMCHYLLPARPASNRNPDGSYADEVIPLIATRFRNQGLKAAEFQVKMFGGSDMFPDLSLDEILSIGAKNIYMGERILREYGFTIAKSDLAGTAQRMVIFELWSGDVWVRQGARKFEGGETSPLEPFIPRKRSS
;
A
#
# COMPACT_ATOMS: atom_id res chain seq x y z
N MET A 1 -1.21 -10.84 16.31
CA MET A 1 -1.48 -11.76 15.19
C MET A 1 -0.93 -11.16 13.91
N ASP A 2 -0.19 -11.95 13.16
CA ASP A 2 0.40 -11.55 11.88
C ASP A 2 -0.54 -11.89 10.73
N VAL A 3 -0.78 -10.90 9.87
CA VAL A 3 -1.56 -11.04 8.64
C VAL A 3 -0.67 -10.72 7.46
N PHE A 4 -0.61 -11.60 6.47
CA PHE A 4 0.05 -11.32 5.19
C PHE A 4 -1.01 -11.04 4.13
N LEU A 5 -0.92 -9.88 3.50
CA LEU A 5 -1.79 -9.53 2.38
C LEU A 5 -1.18 -9.96 1.05
N HIS A 6 -1.93 -10.72 0.29
CA HIS A 6 -1.66 -10.97 -1.11
C HIS A 6 -2.24 -9.84 -1.98
N PRO A 7 -1.81 -9.73 -3.26
CA PRO A 7 -2.39 -8.76 -4.19
C PRO A 7 -3.91 -8.85 -4.25
N GLY A 8 -4.60 -7.71 -4.12
CA GLY A 8 -6.05 -7.63 -4.12
C GLY A 8 -6.70 -7.84 -2.76
N GLU A 9 -5.93 -8.09 -1.73
CA GLU A 9 -6.45 -8.24 -0.38
C GLU A 9 -6.38 -6.94 0.43
N TYR A 10 -7.23 -6.85 1.42
CA TYR A 10 -7.20 -5.80 2.45
C TYR A 10 -7.61 -6.39 3.79
N ALA A 11 -7.17 -5.77 4.88
CA ALA A 11 -7.50 -6.20 6.23
C ALA A 11 -7.70 -5.00 7.15
N PHE A 12 -8.60 -5.15 8.09
CA PHE A 12 -8.75 -4.29 9.26
C PHE A 12 -8.05 -4.94 10.43
N GLY A 13 -7.52 -4.13 11.33
CA GLY A 13 -6.78 -4.64 12.48
C GLY A 13 -6.88 -3.74 13.70
N GLU A 14 -6.47 -4.30 14.81
CA GLU A 14 -6.41 -3.67 16.12
C GLU A 14 -4.99 -3.69 16.67
N GLU A 15 -4.76 -3.12 17.84
CA GLU A 15 -3.45 -2.93 18.44
C GLU A 15 -2.56 -4.19 18.54
N ARG A 16 -3.14 -5.39 18.50
CA ARG A 16 -2.39 -6.66 18.54
C ARG A 16 -2.02 -7.21 17.18
N ASN A 17 -2.38 -6.51 16.12
CA ASN A 17 -2.15 -6.97 14.76
C ASN A 17 -0.89 -6.36 14.16
N ARG A 18 -0.29 -7.13 13.28
CA ARG A 18 0.75 -6.71 12.35
C ARG A 18 0.34 -7.19 10.97
N ILE A 19 0.35 -6.30 10.00
CA ILE A 19 -0.05 -6.60 8.62
C ILE A 19 1.17 -6.40 7.72
N ARG A 20 1.45 -7.36 6.87
CA ARG A 20 2.62 -7.36 5.98
C ARG A 20 2.21 -7.60 4.55
N THR A 21 2.99 -7.06 3.62
CA THR A 21 2.82 -7.33 2.19
C THR A 21 4.13 -7.11 1.40
N LEU A 22 4.18 -7.68 0.21
CA LEU A 22 5.29 -7.51 -0.74
C LEU A 22 4.77 -6.79 -1.98
N LEU A 23 5.44 -5.70 -2.38
CA LEU A 23 5.03 -4.81 -3.45
C LEU A 23 6.06 -4.74 -4.57
N GLY A 24 5.56 -4.75 -5.82
CA GLY A 24 6.26 -4.28 -7.00
C GLY A 24 5.56 -3.03 -7.54
N SER A 25 4.86 -3.14 -8.67
CA SER A 25 4.04 -2.06 -9.26
C SER A 25 2.73 -1.79 -8.50
N CYS A 26 2.31 -2.71 -7.65
CA CYS A 26 1.18 -2.54 -6.75
C CYS A 26 1.44 -1.48 -5.70
N VAL A 27 0.36 -1.01 -5.07
CA VAL A 27 0.41 -0.03 -3.99
C VAL A 27 -0.27 -0.58 -2.75
N ALA A 28 0.34 -0.36 -1.59
CA ALA A 28 -0.27 -0.55 -0.28
C ALA A 28 -0.51 0.80 0.38
N ILE A 29 -1.65 0.92 1.04
CA ILE A 29 -2.00 2.07 1.86
C ILE A 29 -2.31 1.59 3.26
N THR A 30 -1.71 2.24 4.26
CA THR A 30 -2.01 2.01 5.67
C THR A 30 -2.83 3.16 6.22
N PHE A 31 -3.86 2.84 6.97
CA PHE A 31 -4.73 3.77 7.68
C PHE A 31 -4.62 3.45 9.17
N TRP A 32 -4.19 4.38 9.98
CA TRP A 32 -4.04 4.15 11.41
C TRP A 32 -4.69 5.26 12.24
N HIS A 33 -5.54 4.87 13.20
CA HIS A 33 -6.15 5.77 14.16
C HIS A 33 -5.37 5.74 15.48
N PRO A 34 -4.60 6.80 15.81
CA PRO A 34 -3.71 6.79 16.99
C PRO A 34 -4.43 6.57 18.31
N GLY A 35 -5.59 7.21 18.47
CA GLY A 35 -6.35 7.16 19.73
C GLY A 35 -6.94 5.81 20.03
N LEU A 36 -7.41 5.10 19.00
CA LEU A 36 -8.06 3.80 19.14
C LEU A 36 -7.13 2.62 18.84
N ARG A 37 -5.96 2.86 18.27
CA ARG A 37 -5.00 1.85 17.78
C ARG A 37 -5.65 0.79 16.89
N ILE A 38 -6.54 1.27 16.03
CA ILE A 38 -7.16 0.48 14.97
C ILE A 38 -6.70 1.00 13.62
N GLY A 39 -6.85 0.18 12.59
CA GLY A 39 -6.49 0.61 11.26
C GLY A 39 -6.86 -0.39 10.19
N ALA A 40 -6.36 -0.14 9.01
CA ALA A 40 -6.51 -1.00 7.85
C ALA A 40 -5.27 -0.91 6.96
N MET A 41 -5.07 -1.95 6.16
CA MET A 41 -4.11 -1.95 5.07
C MET A 41 -4.76 -2.57 3.84
N CYS A 42 -4.51 -2.00 2.69
CA CYS A 42 -4.90 -2.59 1.41
C CYS A 42 -3.68 -2.77 0.50
N HIS A 43 -3.85 -3.66 -0.47
CA HIS A 43 -2.85 -3.95 -1.51
C HIS A 43 -3.58 -4.05 -2.86
N TYR A 44 -3.68 -2.92 -3.57
CA TYR A 44 -4.32 -2.92 -4.88
C TYR A 44 -3.33 -3.04 -6.03
N LEU A 45 -3.80 -3.62 -7.15
CA LEU A 45 -2.99 -3.95 -8.31
C LEU A 45 -3.11 -2.91 -9.41
N LEU A 46 -4.29 -2.32 -9.56
CA LEU A 46 -4.67 -1.48 -10.69
C LEU A 46 -5.39 -0.22 -10.21
N PRO A 47 -5.31 0.88 -10.96
CA PRO A 47 -5.94 2.13 -10.55
C PRO A 47 -7.45 2.07 -10.54
N ALA A 48 -8.05 1.45 -11.55
CA ALA A 48 -9.49 1.37 -11.72
C ALA A 48 -9.89 0.12 -12.49
N ARG A 49 -11.09 -0.36 -12.18
CA ARG A 49 -11.70 -1.48 -12.90
C ARG A 49 -12.32 -0.98 -14.19
N PRO A 50 -12.16 -1.71 -15.30
CA PRO A 50 -13.04 -1.56 -16.45
C PRO A 50 -14.49 -1.81 -16.00
N ALA A 51 -15.46 -1.11 -16.60
CA ALA A 51 -16.88 -1.22 -16.26
C ALA A 51 -17.31 -2.70 -16.17
N SER A 52 -17.80 -3.12 -15.01
CA SER A 52 -18.27 -4.48 -14.75
C SER A 52 -19.33 -4.50 -13.67
N ASN A 53 -20.21 -5.52 -13.71
CA ASN A 53 -21.27 -5.72 -12.72
C ASN A 53 -20.81 -6.56 -11.50
N ARG A 54 -19.51 -6.72 -11.30
CA ARG A 54 -18.97 -7.46 -10.15
C ARG A 54 -18.97 -6.60 -8.89
N ASN A 55 -19.10 -7.25 -7.74
CA ASN A 55 -18.94 -6.57 -6.47
C ASN A 55 -17.55 -5.94 -6.33
N PRO A 56 -17.43 -4.78 -5.67
CA PRO A 56 -16.15 -4.17 -5.34
C PRO A 56 -15.22 -5.15 -4.61
N ASP A 57 -13.94 -5.12 -4.97
CA ASP A 57 -12.90 -5.90 -4.30
C ASP A 57 -11.62 -5.10 -4.05
N GLY A 58 -10.64 -5.71 -3.43
CA GLY A 58 -9.40 -5.05 -3.04
C GLY A 58 -8.39 -4.82 -4.17
N SER A 59 -8.67 -5.25 -5.40
CA SER A 59 -7.73 -5.21 -6.52
C SER A 59 -7.58 -3.82 -7.15
N TYR A 60 -8.56 -2.94 -6.95
CA TYR A 60 -8.64 -1.64 -7.62
C TYR A 60 -8.67 -0.49 -6.61
N ALA A 61 -7.86 0.53 -6.86
CA ALA A 61 -7.77 1.69 -5.98
C ALA A 61 -9.12 2.41 -5.80
N ASP A 62 -9.85 2.60 -6.88
CA ASP A 62 -11.15 3.28 -6.88
C ASP A 62 -12.28 2.50 -6.20
N GLU A 63 -12.03 1.27 -5.83
CA GLU A 63 -12.97 0.43 -5.08
C GLU A 63 -12.54 0.23 -3.62
N VAL A 64 -11.28 -0.13 -3.38
CA VAL A 64 -10.82 -0.50 -2.02
C VAL A 64 -10.68 0.72 -1.11
N ILE A 65 -10.22 1.85 -1.60
CA ILE A 65 -10.09 3.07 -0.77
C ILE A 65 -11.46 3.56 -0.31
N PRO A 66 -12.48 3.71 -1.19
CA PRO A 66 -13.83 4.05 -0.76
C PRO A 66 -14.43 3.03 0.22
N LEU A 67 -14.17 1.73 0.02
CA LEU A 67 -14.66 0.68 0.90
C LEU A 67 -14.11 0.86 2.33
N ILE A 68 -12.81 1.08 2.47
CA ILE A 68 -12.18 1.30 3.77
C ILE A 68 -12.68 2.60 4.41
N ALA A 69 -12.72 3.69 3.65
CA ALA A 69 -13.20 4.98 4.11
C ALA A 69 -14.65 4.93 4.61
N THR A 70 -15.51 4.25 3.85
CA THR A 70 -16.92 4.08 4.22
C THR A 70 -17.09 3.27 5.49
N ARG A 71 -16.29 2.21 5.67
CA ARG A 71 -16.35 1.41 6.88
C ARG A 71 -15.97 2.21 8.12
N PHE A 72 -14.91 3.03 8.06
CA PHE A 72 -14.54 3.90 9.17
C PHE A 72 -15.59 4.97 9.44
N ARG A 73 -16.13 5.58 8.40
CA ARG A 73 -17.21 6.57 8.54
C ARG A 73 -18.46 5.97 9.20
N ASN A 74 -18.83 4.74 8.85
CA ASN A 74 -19.96 4.03 9.46
C ASN A 74 -19.73 3.72 10.95
N GLN A 75 -18.49 3.70 11.40
CA GLN A 75 -18.11 3.60 12.81
C GLN A 75 -18.05 4.96 13.52
N GLY A 76 -18.42 6.05 12.84
CA GLY A 76 -18.38 7.41 13.38
C GLY A 76 -17.00 8.06 13.37
N LEU A 77 -16.03 7.49 12.64
CA LEU A 77 -14.67 8.00 12.57
C LEU A 77 -14.49 8.91 11.36
N LYS A 78 -13.70 9.96 11.54
CA LYS A 78 -13.42 10.95 10.50
C LYS A 78 -12.08 10.70 9.84
N ALA A 79 -11.97 10.98 8.55
CA ALA A 79 -10.72 10.84 7.81
C ALA A 79 -9.54 11.59 8.44
N ALA A 80 -9.79 12.78 8.99
CA ALA A 80 -8.75 13.59 9.66
C ALA A 80 -8.14 12.94 10.91
N GLU A 81 -8.80 11.94 11.50
CA GLU A 81 -8.30 11.24 12.69
C GLU A 81 -7.28 10.15 12.34
N PHE A 82 -7.11 9.84 11.06
CA PHE A 82 -6.21 8.79 10.60
C PHE A 82 -4.87 9.34 10.12
N GLN A 83 -3.81 8.63 10.46
CA GLN A 83 -2.52 8.75 9.81
C GLN A 83 -2.49 7.79 8.64
N VAL A 84 -2.34 8.32 7.43
CA VAL A 84 -2.30 7.54 6.20
C VAL A 84 -0.90 7.54 5.62
N LYS A 85 -0.42 6.35 5.25
CA LYS A 85 0.88 6.17 4.60
C LYS A 85 0.72 5.32 3.34
N MET A 86 1.54 5.60 2.34
CA MET A 86 1.40 5.01 1.01
C MET A 86 2.74 4.47 0.51
N PHE A 87 2.74 3.26 -0.04
CA PHE A 87 3.97 2.53 -0.41
C PHE A 87 3.80 1.80 -1.74
N GLY A 88 4.90 1.70 -2.50
CA GLY A 88 4.93 0.89 -3.71
C GLY A 88 4.92 1.68 -5.01
N GLY A 89 4.24 1.16 -6.02
CA GLY A 89 4.15 1.79 -7.33
C GLY A 89 5.46 1.82 -8.10
N SER A 90 6.31 0.79 -7.94
CA SER A 90 7.57 0.69 -8.68
C SER A 90 7.33 0.44 -10.16
N ASP A 91 8.24 0.95 -10.99
CA ASP A 91 8.37 0.52 -12.37
C ASP A 91 9.24 -0.74 -12.42
N MET A 92 8.60 -1.89 -12.62
CA MET A 92 9.27 -3.19 -12.64
C MET A 92 9.92 -3.50 -13.98
N PHE A 93 9.59 -2.74 -15.03
CA PHE A 93 10.08 -2.93 -16.40
C PHE A 93 10.53 -1.62 -17.03
N PRO A 94 11.51 -0.89 -16.42
CA PRO A 94 11.89 0.43 -16.89
C PRO A 94 12.46 0.45 -18.30
N ASP A 95 13.05 -0.68 -18.75
CA ASP A 95 13.63 -0.81 -20.10
C ASP A 95 12.58 -1.06 -21.19
N LEU A 96 11.33 -1.38 -20.78
CA LEU A 96 10.19 -1.60 -21.69
C LEU A 96 9.25 -0.39 -21.77
N SER A 97 9.52 0.67 -21.02
CA SER A 97 8.73 1.89 -21.06
C SER A 97 8.85 2.53 -22.42
N LEU A 98 7.82 2.47 -23.22
CA LEU A 98 7.61 3.33 -24.38
C LEU A 98 7.45 4.76 -23.83
N ASP A 99 8.16 5.72 -24.41
CA ASP A 99 8.33 7.10 -23.94
C ASP A 99 7.04 7.91 -23.65
N GLU A 100 5.86 7.36 -23.88
CA GLU A 100 4.58 8.07 -23.76
C GLU A 100 3.56 7.38 -22.82
N ILE A 101 3.87 6.20 -22.27
CA ILE A 101 2.90 5.45 -21.44
C ILE A 101 3.39 5.44 -19.99
N LEU A 102 2.66 6.12 -19.10
CA LEU A 102 2.88 6.00 -17.67
C LEU A 102 2.86 4.53 -17.25
N SER A 103 3.84 4.11 -16.45
CA SER A 103 3.89 2.76 -15.90
C SER A 103 2.64 2.46 -15.05
N ILE A 104 2.32 1.18 -14.87
CA ILE A 104 1.23 0.74 -13.96
C ILE A 104 1.48 1.29 -12.55
N GLY A 105 2.72 1.25 -12.07
CA GLY A 105 3.08 1.81 -10.77
C GLY A 105 2.76 3.29 -10.65
N ALA A 106 3.10 4.09 -11.65
CA ALA A 106 2.78 5.52 -11.67
C ALA A 106 1.27 5.81 -11.68
N LYS A 107 0.50 5.04 -12.44
CA LYS A 107 -0.96 5.14 -12.47
C LYS A 107 -1.59 4.77 -11.15
N ASN A 108 -1.07 3.73 -10.50
CA ASN A 108 -1.51 3.29 -9.18
C ASN A 108 -1.26 4.37 -8.11
N ILE A 109 -0.10 5.01 -8.14
CA ILE A 109 0.23 6.12 -7.24
C ILE A 109 -0.73 7.28 -7.46
N TYR A 110 -0.87 7.74 -8.69
CA TYR A 110 -1.72 8.88 -9.02
C TYR A 110 -3.17 8.67 -8.58
N MET A 111 -3.74 7.50 -8.88
CA MET A 111 -5.12 7.21 -8.52
C MET A 111 -5.30 7.12 -7.00
N GLY A 112 -4.38 6.47 -6.30
CA GLY A 112 -4.43 6.37 -4.84
C GLY A 112 -4.38 7.74 -4.15
N GLU A 113 -3.46 8.60 -4.56
CA GLU A 113 -3.34 9.97 -4.02
C GLU A 113 -4.62 10.79 -4.28
N ARG A 114 -5.17 10.68 -5.48
CA ARG A 114 -6.39 11.39 -5.86
C ARG A 114 -7.58 10.96 -5.00
N ILE A 115 -7.83 9.65 -4.88
CA ILE A 115 -8.97 9.13 -4.14
C ILE A 115 -8.84 9.40 -2.64
N LEU A 116 -7.65 9.23 -2.06
CA LEU A 116 -7.40 9.58 -0.67
C LEU A 116 -7.78 11.05 -0.40
N ARG A 117 -7.38 11.96 -1.26
CA ARG A 117 -7.72 13.38 -1.16
C ARG A 117 -9.23 13.61 -1.26
N GLU A 118 -9.91 12.95 -2.20
CA GLU A 118 -11.36 13.05 -2.39
C GLU A 118 -12.13 12.60 -1.13
N TYR A 119 -11.60 11.61 -0.42
CA TYR A 119 -12.20 11.11 0.83
C TYR A 119 -11.72 11.83 2.10
N GLY A 120 -10.93 12.89 1.96
CA GLY A 120 -10.49 13.75 3.06
C GLY A 120 -9.28 13.24 3.84
N PHE A 121 -8.59 12.23 3.35
CA PHE A 121 -7.35 11.75 3.95
C PHE A 121 -6.15 12.59 3.54
N THR A 122 -5.22 12.80 4.48
CA THR A 122 -3.92 13.41 4.21
C THR A 122 -2.83 12.35 4.34
N ILE A 123 -1.98 12.23 3.31
CA ILE A 123 -0.85 11.30 3.34
C ILE A 123 0.24 11.90 4.22
N ALA A 124 0.48 11.26 5.36
CA ALA A 124 1.51 11.68 6.32
C ALA A 124 2.92 11.32 5.86
N LYS A 125 3.07 10.13 5.29
CA LYS A 125 4.35 9.61 4.78
C LYS A 125 4.14 8.71 3.58
N SER A 126 5.16 8.64 2.71
CA SER A 126 5.13 7.75 1.56
C SER A 126 6.54 7.27 1.18
N ASP A 127 6.60 6.11 0.57
CA ASP A 127 7.79 5.55 -0.08
C ASP A 127 7.33 4.92 -1.41
N LEU A 128 7.43 5.67 -2.49
CA LEU A 128 6.76 5.42 -3.77
C LEU A 128 7.74 5.44 -4.93
N ALA A 129 7.30 4.85 -6.04
CA ALA A 129 8.01 4.83 -7.31
C ALA A 129 9.35 4.05 -7.24
N GLY A 130 10.31 4.41 -8.09
CA GLY A 130 11.55 3.65 -8.21
C GLY A 130 11.39 2.35 -8.98
N THR A 131 12.34 1.44 -8.81
CA THR A 131 12.40 0.16 -9.57
C THR A 131 12.55 -1.07 -8.68
N ALA A 132 12.60 -0.90 -7.37
CA ALA A 132 12.80 -1.98 -6.41
C ALA A 132 11.49 -2.51 -5.85
N GLN A 133 11.47 -3.80 -5.53
CA GLN A 133 10.42 -4.39 -4.68
C GLN A 133 10.52 -3.86 -3.25
N ARG A 134 9.41 -3.86 -2.55
CA ARG A 134 9.32 -3.44 -1.14
C ARG A 134 8.59 -4.48 -0.31
N MET A 135 9.19 -4.87 0.81
CA MET A 135 8.47 -5.51 1.90
C MET A 135 7.99 -4.41 2.84
N VAL A 136 6.69 -4.41 3.14
CA VAL A 136 6.05 -3.44 4.03
C VAL A 136 5.48 -4.17 5.24
N ILE A 137 5.76 -3.66 6.44
CA ILE A 137 5.29 -4.20 7.71
C ILE A 137 4.63 -3.08 8.49
N PHE A 138 3.35 -3.22 8.76
CA PHE A 138 2.54 -2.25 9.51
C PHE A 138 2.18 -2.81 10.90
N GLU A 139 2.59 -2.09 11.94
CA GLU A 139 2.36 -2.44 13.34
C GLU A 139 1.27 -1.55 13.93
N LEU A 140 0.11 -2.13 14.24
CA LEU A 140 -1.04 -1.34 14.67
C LEU A 140 -0.95 -0.86 16.12
N TRP A 141 -0.06 -1.41 16.94
CA TRP A 141 0.17 -0.94 18.31
C TRP A 141 0.86 0.43 18.38
N SER A 142 1.65 0.77 17.37
CA SER A 142 2.42 2.03 17.32
C SER A 142 2.07 2.91 16.11
N GLY A 143 1.47 2.32 15.06
CA GLY A 143 1.30 2.96 13.77
C GLY A 143 2.56 3.00 12.92
N ASP A 144 3.65 2.38 13.39
CA ASP A 144 4.89 2.32 12.63
C ASP A 144 4.73 1.45 11.39
N VAL A 145 5.36 1.88 10.31
CA VAL A 145 5.48 1.10 9.09
C VAL A 145 6.97 0.95 8.75
N TRP A 146 7.39 -0.28 8.62
CA TRP A 146 8.74 -0.65 8.24
C TRP A 146 8.77 -0.99 6.76
N VAL A 147 9.73 -0.45 6.02
CA VAL A 147 9.90 -0.70 4.60
C VAL A 147 11.31 -1.21 4.35
N ARG A 148 11.40 -2.34 3.66
CA ARG A 148 12.67 -2.87 3.14
C ARG A 148 12.58 -2.96 1.63
N GLN A 149 13.51 -2.32 0.93
CA GLN A 149 13.66 -2.49 -0.51
C GLN A 149 14.49 -3.74 -0.80
N GLY A 150 14.00 -4.59 -1.71
CA GLY A 150 14.72 -5.75 -2.22
C GLY A 150 15.64 -5.38 -3.37
N ALA A 151 16.65 -6.22 -3.64
CA ALA A 151 17.45 -6.11 -4.84
C ALA A 151 16.61 -6.41 -6.08
N ARG A 152 16.88 -5.71 -7.19
CA ARG A 152 16.32 -6.02 -8.52
C ARG A 152 16.69 -7.48 -8.86
N LYS A 153 15.72 -8.31 -9.22
CA LYS A 153 16.03 -9.60 -9.85
C LYS A 153 16.59 -9.30 -11.24
N PHE A 154 17.89 -9.48 -11.41
CA PHE A 154 18.42 -9.62 -12.74
C PHE A 154 18.01 -11.00 -13.29
N GLU A 155 17.51 -11.06 -14.50
CA GLU A 155 17.39 -12.30 -15.24
C GLU A 155 18.80 -12.84 -15.50
N GLY A 156 19.17 -13.89 -14.80
CA GLY A 156 20.49 -14.50 -14.89
C GLY A 156 20.93 -15.10 -13.54
N GLY A 157 20.13 -16.00 -13.06
CA GLY A 157 20.42 -17.05 -12.09
C GLY A 157 21.58 -16.84 -11.16
N GLU A 158 21.40 -16.10 -10.08
CA GLU A 158 21.96 -16.39 -8.78
C GLU A 158 21.22 -15.52 -7.76
N THR A 159 20.50 -16.16 -6.87
CA THR A 159 19.91 -15.51 -5.71
C THR A 159 21.06 -15.13 -4.78
N SER A 160 21.41 -13.85 -4.77
CA SER A 160 22.23 -13.34 -3.67
C SER A 160 21.50 -13.59 -2.34
N PRO A 161 22.19 -14.09 -1.31
CA PRO A 161 21.57 -14.30 -0.01
C PRO A 161 20.93 -13.00 0.47
N LEU A 162 19.72 -13.08 0.98
CA LEU A 162 19.06 -11.97 1.63
C LEU A 162 19.99 -11.45 2.73
N GLU A 163 20.48 -10.23 2.58
CA GLU A 163 21.21 -9.58 3.64
C GLU A 163 20.34 -9.51 4.90
N PRO A 164 20.94 -9.63 6.09
CA PRO A 164 20.19 -9.56 7.33
C PRO A 164 19.44 -8.23 7.42
N PHE A 165 18.21 -8.29 7.88
CA PHE A 165 17.33 -7.16 8.10
C PHE A 165 18.03 -6.06 8.91
N ILE A 166 18.39 -4.97 8.28
CA ILE A 166 18.80 -3.74 8.95
C ILE A 166 17.59 -2.80 8.88
N PRO A 167 16.91 -2.53 9.99
CA PRO A 167 15.77 -1.63 9.99
C PRO A 167 16.23 -0.24 9.58
N ARG A 168 15.77 0.22 8.41
CA ARG A 168 15.91 1.64 8.06
C ARG A 168 14.84 2.44 8.80
N LYS A 169 15.26 3.60 9.30
CA LYS A 169 14.51 4.56 10.12
C LYS A 169 13.00 4.45 10.05
N ARG A 170 12.38 4.37 11.23
CA ARG A 170 10.95 4.58 11.46
C ARG A 170 10.42 5.72 10.61
N SER A 171 9.47 5.45 9.74
CA SER A 171 8.60 6.49 9.22
C SER A 171 7.48 6.70 10.24
N SER A 172 7.82 7.44 11.26
CA SER A 172 6.86 7.88 12.29
C SER A 172 5.82 8.81 11.70
#